data_3c87de2eba7748588c2d428cc14cfddd
#
_entry.id   3c87de2eba7748588c2d428cc14cfddd
#
_cell.length_a   1.000
_cell.length_b   1.000
_cell.length_c   1.000
_cell.angle_alpha   90.00
_cell.angle_beta   90.00
_cell.angle_gamma   90.00
#
_symmetry.space_group_name_H-M   'P 1'
#
loop_
_entity.id
_entity.type
_entity.pdbx_description
1 polymer ?
#
loop_
_entity_poly.entity_id
_entity_poly.type
_entity_poly.pdbx_seq_one_letter_code
_entity_poly.pdbx_strand_id
1 'polypeptide(L)'
;MSGSYVWGVPCDAADSTQRGWSYDAAKQQLRGPSGRCVSHDASAAATFLALEECDGSPSQSFLYGDTKAASALSFTDGSGAKYPLPPYAGFGLCLTLFGWQFPTCGGAPSAKMYPCLGDQTAQHWTHNGSTIADACGNCLVERSAPQAPDTSVQLWVKPQPGGAVAVLLINNTPEEQSPSVPLDAATLGKGAAARMKVRDIWERRDVGVASGAFAPRVPAWDSGFYLLSPAAGLERASGGQ
;
A
#
# COMPACT_ATOMS: atom_id res chain seq x y z
N MET A 1 16.02 -10.74 4.41
CA MET A 1 15.25 -11.06 5.64
C MET A 1 13.79 -10.85 5.30
N SER A 2 12.96 -11.90 5.31
CA SER A 2 11.54 -11.79 5.10
C SER A 2 10.91 -11.28 6.41
N GLY A 3 10.67 -9.99 6.52
CA GLY A 3 9.98 -9.40 7.67
C GLY A 3 8.46 -9.57 7.54
N SER A 4 7.77 -9.72 8.65
CA SER A 4 6.32 -9.54 8.72
C SER A 4 6.01 -8.13 9.19
N TYR A 5 4.90 -7.58 8.68
CA TYR A 5 4.43 -6.22 9.00
C TYR A 5 2.99 -6.24 9.48
N VAL A 6 2.61 -5.17 10.14
CA VAL A 6 1.26 -4.96 10.65
C VAL A 6 0.44 -4.16 9.63
N TRP A 7 -0.70 -4.70 9.26
CA TRP A 7 -1.66 -4.08 8.35
C TRP A 7 -3.05 -4.02 8.97
N GLY A 8 -3.93 -3.23 8.39
CA GLY A 8 -5.36 -3.23 8.66
C GLY A 8 -6.14 -3.76 7.47
N VAL A 9 -7.14 -4.55 7.74
CA VAL A 9 -8.14 -4.99 6.74
C VAL A 9 -9.53 -4.87 7.36
N PRO A 10 -10.61 -4.74 6.57
CA PRO A 10 -11.95 -4.86 7.12
C PRO A 10 -12.08 -6.16 7.94
N CYS A 11 -12.67 -6.09 9.12
CA CYS A 11 -12.68 -7.23 10.06
C CYS A 11 -13.41 -8.46 9.53
N ASP A 12 -14.35 -8.27 8.61
CA ASP A 12 -15.05 -9.35 7.89
C ASP A 12 -14.18 -10.02 6.82
N ALA A 13 -13.17 -9.31 6.31
CA ALA A 13 -12.20 -9.82 5.35
C ALA A 13 -10.97 -10.48 6.02
N ALA A 14 -10.80 -10.34 7.34
CA ALA A 14 -9.72 -10.99 8.08
C ALA A 14 -9.99 -12.49 8.23
N ASP A 15 -9.12 -13.33 7.68
CA ASP A 15 -9.24 -14.77 7.85
C ASP A 15 -8.83 -15.24 9.27
N SER A 16 -9.15 -16.47 9.62
CA SER A 16 -8.89 -17.02 10.95
C SER A 16 -7.39 -17.09 11.30
N THR A 17 -6.51 -17.22 10.29
CA THR A 17 -5.04 -17.32 10.50
C THR A 17 -4.43 -15.97 10.86
N GLN A 18 -5.13 -14.89 10.57
CA GLN A 18 -4.72 -13.51 10.87
C GLN A 18 -5.24 -13.03 12.23
N ARG A 19 -5.99 -13.87 12.95
CA ARG A 19 -6.43 -13.66 14.33
C ARG A 19 -5.40 -14.26 15.29
N GLY A 20 -5.47 -13.89 16.55
CA GLY A 20 -4.50 -14.37 17.55
C GLY A 20 -3.61 -13.25 18.07
N TRP A 21 -4.05 -12.02 17.87
CA TRP A 21 -3.43 -10.86 18.49
C TRP A 21 -3.59 -10.92 20.00
N SER A 22 -2.54 -10.56 20.72
CA SER A 22 -2.57 -10.48 22.18
C SER A 22 -1.77 -9.28 22.67
N TYR A 23 -2.17 -8.78 23.84
CA TYR A 23 -1.46 -7.70 24.52
C TYR A 23 -1.06 -8.15 25.93
N ASP A 24 0.24 -8.16 26.18
CA ASP A 24 0.83 -8.44 27.49
C ASP A 24 1.03 -7.10 28.22
N ALA A 25 0.11 -6.78 29.12
CA ALA A 25 0.14 -5.51 29.87
C ALA A 25 1.34 -5.41 30.83
N ALA A 26 1.84 -6.53 31.36
CA ALA A 26 2.98 -6.52 32.28
C ALA A 26 4.30 -6.22 31.54
N LYS A 27 4.41 -6.67 30.28
CA LYS A 27 5.57 -6.44 29.42
C LYS A 27 5.36 -5.28 28.45
N GLN A 28 4.14 -4.74 28.39
CA GLN A 28 3.74 -3.71 27.42
C GLN A 28 3.97 -4.14 25.98
N GLN A 29 3.77 -5.42 25.67
CA GLN A 29 4.05 -6.00 24.37
C GLN A 29 2.77 -6.34 23.62
N LEU A 30 2.70 -5.86 22.39
CA LEU A 30 1.67 -6.22 21.41
C LEU A 30 2.22 -7.34 20.53
N ARG A 31 1.54 -8.49 20.47
CA ARG A 31 1.97 -9.68 19.74
C ARG A 31 1.01 -10.03 18.63
N GLY A 32 1.57 -10.33 17.48
CA GLY A 32 0.82 -10.83 16.33
C GLY A 32 0.54 -12.34 16.40
N PRO A 33 -0.24 -12.87 15.45
CA PRO A 33 -0.59 -14.30 15.36
C PRO A 33 0.62 -15.24 15.30
N SER A 34 1.74 -14.80 14.76
CA SER A 34 3.01 -15.57 14.75
C SER A 34 3.68 -15.67 16.12
N GLY A 35 3.18 -14.99 17.14
CA GLY A 35 3.81 -14.86 18.45
C GLY A 35 4.92 -13.81 18.52
N ARG A 36 5.26 -13.16 17.41
CA ARG A 36 6.23 -12.08 17.36
C ARG A 36 5.67 -10.78 17.92
N CYS A 37 6.55 -9.92 18.41
CA CYS A 37 6.21 -8.61 18.95
C CYS A 37 6.17 -7.54 17.85
N VAL A 38 5.18 -6.67 17.94
CA VAL A 38 5.16 -5.45 17.13
C VAL A 38 6.32 -4.57 17.54
N SER A 39 7.03 -4.05 16.57
CA SER A 39 8.18 -3.16 16.74
C SER A 39 8.03 -1.93 15.84
N HIS A 40 8.51 -0.79 16.29
CA HIS A 40 8.56 0.44 15.52
C HIS A 40 9.94 1.10 15.59
N ASP A 41 10.31 1.82 14.54
CA ASP A 41 11.49 2.69 14.56
C ASP A 41 11.08 4.09 15.02
N ALA A 42 11.38 4.40 16.29
CA ALA A 42 11.05 5.70 16.88
C ALA A 42 11.83 6.87 16.28
N SER A 43 12.93 6.61 15.55
CA SER A 43 13.76 7.63 14.91
C SER A 43 13.21 8.07 13.55
N ALA A 44 12.35 7.25 12.95
CA ALA A 44 11.80 7.49 11.63
C ALA A 44 10.32 7.89 11.70
N ALA A 45 10.00 9.05 11.13
CA ALA A 45 8.61 9.48 10.99
C ALA A 45 7.84 8.51 10.08
N ALA A 46 6.77 7.93 10.62
CA ALA A 46 5.81 7.12 9.86
C ALA A 46 6.36 5.82 9.22
N THR A 47 7.27 5.11 9.87
CA THR A 47 7.67 3.76 9.45
C THR A 47 6.56 2.74 9.64
N PHE A 48 6.56 1.72 8.79
CA PHE A 48 5.70 0.55 8.97
C PHE A 48 6.05 -0.18 10.25
N LEU A 49 5.04 -0.67 10.95
CA LEU A 49 5.26 -1.53 12.11
C LEU A 49 5.67 -2.92 11.65
N ALA A 50 6.81 -3.37 12.13
CA ALA A 50 7.33 -4.71 11.89
C ALA A 50 6.89 -5.68 12.99
N LEU A 51 6.98 -6.98 12.69
CA LEU A 51 6.86 -8.06 13.67
C LEU A 51 8.22 -8.74 13.80
N GLU A 52 8.81 -8.67 14.98
CA GLU A 52 10.14 -9.14 15.29
C GLU A 52 10.13 -10.10 16.46
N GLU A 53 11.24 -10.80 16.72
CA GLU A 53 11.38 -11.59 17.92
C GLU A 53 11.19 -10.69 19.17
N CYS A 54 10.48 -11.20 20.17
CA CYS A 54 10.21 -10.44 21.39
C CYS A 54 11.48 -10.34 22.25
N ASP A 55 12.13 -9.20 22.23
CA ASP A 55 13.38 -8.95 22.96
C ASP A 55 13.20 -7.97 24.15
N GLY A 56 12.01 -7.36 24.26
CA GLY A 56 11.71 -6.38 25.30
C GLY A 56 12.38 -5.02 25.09
N SER A 57 12.86 -4.75 23.89
CA SER A 57 13.44 -3.46 23.54
C SER A 57 12.40 -2.32 23.63
N PRO A 58 12.84 -1.06 23.82
CA PRO A 58 11.93 0.08 23.83
C PRO A 58 11.07 0.22 22.59
N SER A 59 11.56 -0.23 21.43
CA SER A 59 10.80 -0.25 20.17
C SER A 59 9.60 -1.19 20.17
N GLN A 60 9.53 -2.12 21.12
CA GLN A 60 8.43 -3.08 21.30
C GLN A 60 7.50 -2.72 22.47
N SER A 61 7.69 -1.54 23.10
CA SER A 61 6.89 -1.11 24.24
C SER A 61 5.67 -0.32 23.77
N PHE A 62 4.48 -0.84 24.06
CA PHE A 62 3.20 -0.21 23.78
C PHE A 62 2.35 -0.11 25.05
N LEU A 63 1.79 1.04 25.30
CA LEU A 63 0.82 1.26 26.37
C LEU A 63 -0.59 1.24 25.80
N TYR A 64 -1.44 0.37 26.31
CA TYR A 64 -2.85 0.32 25.95
C TYR A 64 -3.69 0.95 27.04
N GLY A 65 -4.37 2.02 26.72
CA GLY A 65 -5.18 2.74 27.70
C GLY A 65 -5.86 3.97 27.11
N ASP A 66 -6.53 4.68 27.99
CA ASP A 66 -7.18 5.95 27.67
C ASP A 66 -6.11 7.00 27.37
N THR A 67 -6.18 7.59 26.19
CA THR A 67 -5.40 8.79 25.88
C THR A 67 -6.15 9.99 26.44
N LYS A 68 -5.50 10.82 27.23
CA LYS A 68 -6.09 12.04 27.81
C LYS A 68 -6.73 13.01 26.80
N ALA A 69 -6.56 12.74 25.51
CA ALA A 69 -7.06 13.55 24.43
C ALA A 69 -8.42 13.08 23.86
N ALA A 70 -8.81 11.82 24.12
CA ALA A 70 -10.11 11.29 23.70
C ALA A 70 -10.54 10.21 24.68
N SER A 71 -11.84 10.08 24.92
CA SER A 71 -12.44 9.01 25.75
C SER A 71 -12.37 7.64 25.07
N ALA A 72 -11.24 7.31 24.43
CA ALA A 72 -11.07 6.11 23.64
C ALA A 72 -9.74 5.41 23.95
N LEU A 73 -9.77 4.09 23.96
CA LEU A 73 -8.58 3.28 24.16
C LEU A 73 -7.66 3.38 22.94
N SER A 74 -6.37 3.50 23.18
CA SER A 74 -5.35 3.60 22.14
C SER A 74 -4.09 2.85 22.53
N PHE A 75 -3.32 2.40 21.57
CA PHE A 75 -1.96 1.92 21.77
C PHE A 75 -0.99 3.08 21.56
N THR A 76 -0.31 3.48 22.62
CA THR A 76 0.70 4.54 22.58
C THR A 76 2.11 3.97 22.72
N ASP A 77 3.11 4.69 22.20
CA ASP A 77 4.50 4.30 22.38
C ASP A 77 4.90 4.36 23.86
N GLY A 78 5.35 3.24 24.40
CA GLY A 78 5.81 3.11 25.78
C GLY A 78 7.25 3.56 26.01
N SER A 79 8.04 3.75 24.94
CA SER A 79 9.41 4.27 25.04
C SER A 79 9.47 5.76 25.38
N GLY A 80 8.36 6.47 25.22
CA GLY A 80 8.27 7.91 25.42
C GLY A 80 8.81 8.73 24.25
N ALA A 81 9.08 8.10 23.09
CA ALA A 81 9.50 8.79 21.88
C ALA A 81 8.45 9.82 21.44
N LYS A 82 8.92 10.86 20.76
CA LYS A 82 8.08 11.96 20.29
C LYS A 82 8.17 12.08 18.78
N TYR A 83 7.06 12.50 18.16
CA TYR A 83 7.04 12.73 16.72
C TYR A 83 8.02 13.85 16.34
N PRO A 84 8.90 13.63 15.35
CA PRO A 84 10.01 14.54 15.12
C PRO A 84 9.67 15.74 14.19
N LEU A 85 8.59 15.67 13.41
CA LEU A 85 8.35 16.63 12.32
C LEU A 85 7.24 17.65 12.65
N PRO A 86 7.39 18.94 12.30
CA PRO A 86 6.29 19.89 12.31
C PRO A 86 5.10 19.44 11.42
N PRO A 87 3.86 19.83 11.71
CA PRO A 87 3.45 20.68 12.82
C PRO A 87 3.28 19.92 14.14
N TYR A 88 3.49 18.61 14.19
CA TYR A 88 3.20 17.74 15.32
C TYR A 88 4.45 17.37 16.14
N ALA A 89 5.57 18.05 15.92
CA ALA A 89 6.79 17.81 16.69
C ALA A 89 6.53 17.86 18.21
N GLY A 90 7.02 16.86 18.94
CA GLY A 90 6.84 16.75 20.39
C GLY A 90 5.55 16.04 20.83
N PHE A 91 4.64 15.68 19.92
CA PHE A 91 3.47 14.85 20.25
C PHE A 91 3.90 13.41 20.57
N GLY A 92 3.16 12.74 21.45
CA GLY A 92 3.29 11.29 21.66
C GLY A 92 2.91 10.53 20.39
N LEU A 93 3.34 9.28 20.32
CA LEU A 93 3.07 8.40 19.17
C LEU A 93 1.94 7.43 19.51
N CYS A 94 0.98 7.29 18.61
CA CYS A 94 -0.13 6.35 18.69
C CYS A 94 -0.13 5.39 17.51
N LEU A 95 -0.50 4.13 17.77
CA LEU A 95 -0.78 3.17 16.71
C LEU A 95 -1.93 3.69 15.85
N THR A 96 -1.69 3.77 14.57
CA THR A 96 -2.61 4.37 13.60
C THR A 96 -2.70 3.49 12.35
N LEU A 97 -3.91 3.23 11.86
CA LEU A 97 -4.09 2.73 10.51
C LEU A 97 -4.11 3.91 9.54
N PHE A 98 -3.11 3.94 8.68
CA PHE A 98 -2.88 5.05 7.76
C PHE A 98 -3.25 4.64 6.33
N GLY A 99 -4.32 5.17 5.79
CA GLY A 99 -4.79 4.91 4.42
C GLY A 99 -4.96 6.19 3.61
N TRP A 100 -5.45 6.05 2.39
CA TRP A 100 -5.62 7.15 1.43
C TRP A 100 -6.55 8.27 1.90
N GLN A 101 -7.44 7.96 2.83
CA GLN A 101 -8.45 8.89 3.34
C GLN A 101 -8.24 9.23 4.81
N PHE A 102 -7.00 9.07 5.31
CA PHE A 102 -6.68 9.54 6.65
C PHE A 102 -7.00 11.05 6.78
N PRO A 103 -7.67 11.50 7.83
CA PRO A 103 -8.03 10.81 9.08
C PRO A 103 -9.34 10.02 9.06
N THR A 104 -10.03 9.94 7.95
CA THR A 104 -11.30 9.22 7.82
C THR A 104 -11.10 7.73 7.56
N CYS A 105 -12.11 6.93 7.90
CA CYS A 105 -12.10 5.49 7.66
C CYS A 105 -12.14 5.17 6.17
N GLY A 106 -11.04 4.77 5.57
CA GLY A 106 -11.01 4.39 4.15
C GLY A 106 -9.63 4.01 3.62
N GLY A 107 -9.62 3.11 2.64
CA GLY A 107 -8.41 2.62 1.98
C GLY A 107 -7.83 1.33 2.58
N ALA A 108 -6.74 0.82 1.98
CA ALA A 108 -5.99 -0.33 2.50
C ALA A 108 -4.92 0.17 3.48
N PRO A 109 -5.19 0.15 4.78
CA PRO A 109 -4.39 0.88 5.74
C PRO A 109 -3.15 0.10 6.15
N SER A 110 -2.02 0.78 6.11
CA SER A 110 -0.80 0.33 6.77
C SER A 110 -0.80 0.78 8.24
N ALA A 111 -0.36 -0.09 9.13
CA ALA A 111 -0.19 0.28 10.54
C ALA A 111 1.14 1.04 10.71
N LYS A 112 1.07 2.17 11.39
CA LYS A 112 2.21 3.07 11.67
C LYS A 112 2.08 3.69 13.04
N MET A 113 3.19 4.15 13.60
CA MET A 113 3.14 5.12 14.70
C MET A 113 3.00 6.52 14.12
N TYR A 114 2.00 7.26 14.61
CA TYR A 114 1.68 8.62 14.15
C TYR A 114 1.37 9.51 15.35
N PRO A 115 1.48 10.84 15.26
CA PRO A 115 1.12 11.70 16.39
C PRO A 115 -0.24 11.37 16.96
N CYS A 116 -0.33 11.30 18.30
CA CYS A 116 -1.59 11.11 18.96
C CYS A 116 -2.48 12.34 18.76
N LEU A 117 -3.51 12.17 17.94
CA LEU A 117 -4.51 13.20 17.66
C LEU A 117 -5.84 12.69 18.21
N GLY A 118 -6.33 13.33 19.26
CA GLY A 118 -7.40 12.81 20.09
C GLY A 118 -8.76 12.58 19.44
N ASP A 119 -8.98 13.12 18.26
CA ASP A 119 -10.21 13.01 17.46
C ASP A 119 -10.11 11.98 16.33
N GLN A 120 -9.01 11.23 16.23
CA GLN A 120 -8.75 10.33 15.10
C GLN A 120 -9.29 8.93 15.37
N THR A 121 -10.38 8.55 14.72
CA THR A 121 -11.00 7.22 14.82
C THR A 121 -10.04 6.08 14.46
N ALA A 122 -9.10 6.31 13.55
CA ALA A 122 -8.04 5.35 13.17
C ALA A 122 -6.99 5.12 14.28
N GLN A 123 -7.08 5.82 15.41
CA GLN A 123 -6.24 5.64 16.60
C GLN A 123 -7.02 5.07 17.80
N HIS A 124 -8.32 4.84 17.63
CA HIS A 124 -9.17 4.25 18.67
C HIS A 124 -9.28 2.75 18.45
N TRP A 125 -8.88 1.98 19.44
CA TRP A 125 -8.71 0.55 19.33
C TRP A 125 -9.54 -0.22 20.34
N THR A 126 -10.08 -1.34 19.92
CA THR A 126 -10.72 -2.33 20.78
C THR A 126 -9.95 -3.64 20.67
N HIS A 127 -9.51 -4.17 21.81
CA HIS A 127 -8.93 -5.51 21.93
C HIS A 127 -10.01 -6.49 22.39
N ASN A 128 -10.33 -7.46 21.57
CA ASN A 128 -11.36 -8.47 21.82
C ASN A 128 -10.75 -9.88 21.79
N GLY A 129 -9.96 -10.20 22.84
CA GLY A 129 -9.36 -11.52 23.04
C GLY A 129 -8.33 -11.92 21.98
N SER A 130 -8.71 -12.01 20.72
CA SER A 130 -7.82 -12.44 19.63
C SER A 130 -7.79 -11.48 18.45
N THR A 131 -8.57 -10.42 18.50
CA THR A 131 -8.61 -9.39 17.45
C THR A 131 -8.36 -8.01 18.06
N ILE A 132 -7.70 -7.16 17.29
CA ILE A 132 -7.53 -5.76 17.61
C ILE A 132 -8.14 -4.99 16.45
N ALA A 133 -9.20 -4.25 16.72
CA ALA A 133 -9.97 -3.51 15.73
C ALA A 133 -9.94 -2.02 16.02
N ASP A 134 -9.83 -1.20 14.95
CA ASP A 134 -10.02 0.24 15.05
C ASP A 134 -11.52 0.61 15.07
N ALA A 135 -11.82 1.84 15.43
CA ALA A 135 -13.20 2.33 15.42
C ALA A 135 -13.81 2.45 14.01
N CYS A 136 -13.01 2.24 12.99
CA CYS A 136 -13.45 2.19 11.58
C CYS A 136 -13.90 0.79 11.14
N GLY A 137 -13.77 -0.23 11.98
CA GLY A 137 -14.10 -1.61 11.64
C GLY A 137 -12.99 -2.37 10.91
N ASN A 138 -11.75 -1.89 10.97
CA ASN A 138 -10.60 -2.61 10.45
C ASN A 138 -9.91 -3.38 11.56
N CYS A 139 -9.51 -4.61 11.26
CA CYS A 139 -8.74 -5.46 12.16
C CYS A 139 -7.26 -5.43 11.78
N LEU A 140 -6.39 -5.46 12.81
CA LEU A 140 -4.97 -5.71 12.58
C LEU A 140 -4.76 -7.11 12.04
N VAL A 141 -3.91 -7.23 11.03
CA VAL A 141 -3.45 -8.49 10.45
C VAL A 141 -1.94 -8.48 10.33
N GLU A 142 -1.35 -9.66 10.50
CA GLU A 142 0.03 -9.90 10.16
C GLU A 142 0.13 -10.28 8.70
N ARG A 143 0.95 -9.56 7.96
CA ARG A 143 1.31 -9.97 6.59
C ARG A 143 2.81 -10.08 6.51
N SER A 144 3.27 -11.10 5.80
CA SER A 144 4.65 -11.11 5.30
C SER A 144 4.92 -9.74 4.70
N ALA A 145 6.16 -9.25 4.79
CA ALA A 145 6.54 -7.98 4.19
C ALA A 145 5.78 -7.81 2.88
N PRO A 146 5.21 -6.62 2.60
CA PRO A 146 4.98 -6.31 1.22
C PRO A 146 6.30 -6.65 0.56
N GLN A 147 6.26 -7.65 -0.28
CA GLN A 147 7.42 -8.17 -1.00
C GLN A 147 8.33 -6.99 -1.28
N ALA A 148 9.59 -7.08 -0.86
CA ALA A 148 10.57 -5.98 -0.87
C ALA A 148 10.25 -5.08 -2.04
N PRO A 149 10.08 -3.74 -1.83
CA PRO A 149 9.33 -2.84 -2.72
C PRO A 149 9.43 -3.39 -4.12
N ASP A 150 8.29 -3.78 -4.67
CA ASP A 150 8.24 -4.65 -5.83
C ASP A 150 9.34 -4.19 -6.79
N THR A 151 10.50 -4.87 -6.78
CA THR A 151 11.63 -4.54 -7.63
C THR A 151 11.33 -4.94 -9.07
N SER A 152 10.06 -5.17 -9.36
CA SER A 152 9.53 -5.43 -10.68
C SER A 152 8.99 -4.15 -11.32
N VAL A 153 8.76 -4.24 -12.59
CA VAL A 153 7.98 -3.23 -13.32
C VAL A 153 6.50 -3.51 -13.08
N GLN A 154 5.80 -2.55 -12.51
CA GLN A 154 4.35 -2.61 -12.35
C GLN A 154 3.66 -2.11 -13.61
N LEU A 155 2.64 -2.86 -14.04
CA LEU A 155 1.76 -2.49 -15.14
C LEU A 155 0.36 -2.14 -14.60
N TRP A 156 -0.08 -0.92 -14.87
CA TRP A 156 -1.42 -0.45 -14.59
C TRP A 156 -2.15 -0.14 -15.88
N VAL A 157 -3.36 -0.66 -16.03
CA VAL A 157 -4.16 -0.53 -17.24
C VAL A 157 -5.53 0.01 -16.90
N LYS A 158 -5.97 1.06 -17.62
CA LYS A 158 -7.30 1.65 -17.43
C LYS A 158 -7.97 1.88 -18.78
N PRO A 159 -9.12 1.22 -19.06
CA PRO A 159 -9.90 1.47 -20.26
C PRO A 159 -10.34 2.94 -20.35
N GLN A 160 -10.35 3.47 -21.54
CA GLN A 160 -10.77 4.82 -21.90
C GLN A 160 -11.88 4.79 -22.96
N PRO A 161 -12.65 5.87 -23.14
CA PRO A 161 -13.64 5.96 -24.23
C PRO A 161 -13.03 5.69 -25.60
N GLY A 162 -13.86 5.18 -26.54
CA GLY A 162 -13.45 4.92 -27.92
C GLY A 162 -12.50 3.72 -28.10
N GLY A 163 -12.44 2.81 -27.14
CA GLY A 163 -11.56 1.64 -27.18
C GLY A 163 -10.09 1.97 -26.89
N ALA A 164 -9.79 3.19 -26.48
CA ALA A 164 -8.45 3.52 -26.02
C ALA A 164 -8.16 2.91 -24.64
N VAL A 165 -6.88 2.80 -24.30
CA VAL A 165 -6.41 2.25 -23.01
C VAL A 165 -5.27 3.12 -22.51
N ALA A 166 -5.39 3.60 -21.28
CA ALA A 166 -4.29 4.24 -20.57
C ALA A 166 -3.42 3.15 -19.92
N VAL A 167 -2.11 3.24 -20.11
CA VAL A 167 -1.10 2.30 -19.60
C VAL A 167 -0.07 3.10 -18.81
N LEU A 168 0.07 2.78 -17.52
CA LEU A 168 1.13 3.29 -16.68
C LEU A 168 2.08 2.15 -16.32
N LEU A 169 3.35 2.36 -16.58
CA LEU A 169 4.45 1.46 -16.21
C LEU A 169 5.27 2.16 -15.12
N ILE A 170 5.53 1.48 -14.03
CA ILE A 170 6.35 1.99 -12.93
C ILE A 170 7.53 1.04 -12.76
N ASN A 171 8.73 1.55 -12.99
CA ASN A 171 9.96 0.78 -12.82
C ASN A 171 10.50 0.99 -11.40
N ASN A 172 10.32 -0.02 -10.55
CA ASN A 172 10.84 -0.03 -9.18
C ASN A 172 12.21 -0.71 -9.08
N THR A 173 12.97 -0.73 -10.17
CA THR A 173 14.30 -1.35 -10.21
C THR A 173 15.41 -0.31 -10.35
N PRO A 174 16.65 -0.61 -9.92
CA PRO A 174 17.79 0.30 -10.10
C PRO A 174 18.31 0.36 -11.54
N GLU A 175 17.70 -0.35 -12.48
CA GLU A 175 18.13 -0.46 -13.87
C GLU A 175 17.00 -0.06 -14.81
N GLU A 176 17.36 0.48 -15.99
CA GLU A 176 16.39 0.71 -17.06
C GLU A 176 15.73 -0.63 -17.46
N GLN A 177 14.42 -0.63 -17.61
CA GLN A 177 13.63 -1.78 -18.01
C GLN A 177 12.90 -1.54 -19.33
N SER A 178 12.65 -2.61 -20.08
CA SER A 178 11.81 -2.57 -21.28
C SER A 178 10.72 -3.65 -21.20
N PRO A 179 9.68 -3.42 -20.37
CA PRO A 179 8.64 -4.39 -20.16
C PRO A 179 7.81 -4.57 -21.44
N SER A 180 7.51 -5.80 -21.79
CA SER A 180 6.60 -6.12 -22.89
C SER A 180 5.15 -6.09 -22.39
N VAL A 181 4.36 -5.20 -22.95
CA VAL A 181 2.91 -5.08 -22.69
C VAL A 181 2.16 -5.72 -23.85
N PRO A 182 1.60 -6.93 -23.68
CA PRO A 182 0.82 -7.57 -24.74
C PRO A 182 -0.44 -6.76 -25.10
N LEU A 183 -0.74 -6.65 -26.39
CA LEU A 183 -1.93 -5.92 -26.88
C LEU A 183 -3.15 -6.84 -26.99
N ASP A 184 -3.31 -7.76 -26.05
CA ASP A 184 -4.39 -8.74 -26.01
C ASP A 184 -5.48 -8.39 -24.98
N ALA A 185 -6.59 -9.12 -25.04
CA ALA A 185 -7.71 -8.90 -24.14
C ALA A 185 -7.43 -9.30 -22.67
N ALA A 186 -6.46 -10.17 -22.43
CA ALA A 186 -6.07 -10.55 -21.08
C ALA A 186 -5.35 -9.38 -20.38
N THR A 187 -4.54 -8.62 -21.12
CA THR A 187 -3.78 -7.47 -20.63
C THR A 187 -4.59 -6.17 -20.71
N LEU A 188 -5.20 -5.87 -21.87
CA LEU A 188 -5.84 -4.57 -22.14
C LEU A 188 -7.37 -4.59 -22.00
N GLY A 189 -7.96 -5.75 -21.74
CA GLY A 189 -9.41 -5.90 -21.64
C GLY A 189 -10.12 -5.60 -22.96
N LYS A 190 -11.28 -4.94 -22.88
CA LYS A 190 -12.11 -4.61 -24.06
C LYS A 190 -11.46 -3.62 -25.05
N GLY A 191 -10.37 -2.97 -24.67
CA GLY A 191 -9.61 -2.06 -25.51
C GLY A 191 -8.54 -2.74 -26.36
N ALA A 192 -8.39 -4.06 -26.25
CA ALA A 192 -7.39 -4.80 -27.03
C ALA A 192 -7.62 -4.70 -28.53
N ALA A 193 -6.56 -4.42 -29.27
CA ALA A 193 -6.55 -4.46 -30.73
C ALA A 193 -5.17 -4.91 -31.21
N ALA A 194 -5.13 -5.67 -32.29
CA ALA A 194 -3.88 -6.20 -32.85
C ALA A 194 -2.83 -5.12 -33.18
N ARG A 195 -3.30 -3.89 -33.43
CA ARG A 195 -2.46 -2.72 -33.69
C ARG A 195 -3.01 -1.51 -32.94
N MET A 196 -2.13 -0.84 -32.21
CA MET A 196 -2.47 0.32 -31.39
C MET A 196 -1.54 1.50 -31.72
N LYS A 197 -2.12 2.68 -31.93
CA LYS A 197 -1.35 3.94 -31.92
C LYS A 197 -0.95 4.21 -30.47
N VAL A 198 0.30 4.57 -30.26
CA VAL A 198 0.86 4.85 -28.94
C VAL A 198 1.22 6.33 -28.86
N ARG A 199 0.69 6.99 -27.84
CA ARG A 199 1.06 8.35 -27.47
C ARG A 199 1.67 8.35 -26.07
N ASP A 200 2.86 8.90 -25.93
CA ASP A 200 3.48 9.21 -24.65
C ASP A 200 2.79 10.47 -24.10
N ILE A 201 2.20 10.33 -22.92
CA ILE A 201 1.41 11.41 -22.30
C ILE A 201 2.32 12.43 -21.63
N TRP A 202 3.40 11.98 -21.00
CA TRP A 202 4.31 12.91 -20.31
C TRP A 202 5.17 13.69 -21.30
N GLU A 203 5.69 13.01 -22.31
CA GLU A 203 6.46 13.65 -23.40
C GLU A 203 5.54 14.36 -24.42
N ARG A 204 4.22 14.18 -24.33
CA ARG A 204 3.20 14.78 -25.22
C ARG A 204 3.44 14.50 -26.71
N ARG A 205 4.05 13.37 -27.04
CA ARG A 205 4.42 12.99 -28.42
C ARG A 205 3.83 11.64 -28.82
N ASP A 206 3.63 11.47 -30.12
CA ASP A 206 3.25 10.17 -30.66
C ASP A 206 4.52 9.31 -30.81
N VAL A 207 4.47 8.09 -30.29
CA VAL A 207 5.57 7.12 -30.32
C VAL A 207 5.53 6.28 -31.61
N GLY A 208 4.32 6.06 -32.15
CA GLY A 208 4.11 5.26 -33.36
C GLY A 208 2.97 4.28 -33.21
N VAL A 209 3.08 3.15 -33.92
CA VAL A 209 2.10 2.06 -33.89
C VAL A 209 2.77 0.81 -33.37
N ALA A 210 2.25 0.25 -32.28
CA ALA A 210 2.64 -1.05 -31.76
C ALA A 210 1.76 -2.16 -32.37
N SER A 211 2.33 -3.33 -32.55
CA SER A 211 1.64 -4.52 -33.07
C SER A 211 2.03 -5.73 -32.23
N GLY A 212 1.02 -6.47 -31.74
CA GLY A 212 1.22 -7.63 -30.87
C GLY A 212 1.62 -7.29 -29.45
N ALA A 213 2.63 -6.44 -29.26
CA ALA A 213 3.06 -5.93 -27.97
C ALA A 213 3.62 -4.51 -28.08
N PHE A 214 3.65 -3.80 -26.95
CA PHE A 214 4.29 -2.50 -26.76
C PHE A 214 5.38 -2.64 -25.71
N ALA A 215 6.62 -2.27 -26.05
CA ALA A 215 7.77 -2.41 -25.16
C ALA A 215 8.56 -1.09 -25.07
N PRO A 216 8.13 -0.14 -24.24
CA PRO A 216 8.85 1.11 -24.03
C PRO A 216 10.05 0.92 -23.10
N ARG A 217 11.00 1.84 -23.18
CA ARG A 217 12.04 1.98 -22.17
C ARG A 217 11.52 2.80 -21.01
N VAL A 218 11.72 2.30 -19.80
CA VAL A 218 11.37 2.99 -18.55
C VAL A 218 12.63 3.09 -17.71
N PRO A 219 13.15 4.30 -17.45
CA PRO A 219 14.37 4.49 -16.69
C PRO A 219 14.29 3.89 -15.27
N ALA A 220 15.45 3.70 -14.63
CA ALA A 220 15.52 3.25 -13.25
C ALA A 220 14.74 4.19 -12.32
N TRP A 221 13.93 3.63 -11.42
CA TRP A 221 13.13 4.38 -10.43
C TRP A 221 12.20 5.45 -11.04
N ASP A 222 11.77 5.23 -12.27
CA ASP A 222 10.92 6.15 -13.02
C ASP A 222 9.68 5.42 -13.54
N SER A 223 8.87 6.11 -14.31
CA SER A 223 7.64 5.56 -14.86
C SER A 223 7.36 6.12 -16.27
N GLY A 224 6.55 5.42 -17.04
CA GLY A 224 6.08 5.83 -18.35
C GLY A 224 4.56 5.79 -18.41
N PHE A 225 3.93 6.85 -18.94
CA PHE A 225 2.48 6.93 -19.06
C PHE A 225 2.06 7.09 -20.51
N TYR A 226 1.30 6.15 -21.01
CA TYR A 226 0.95 6.02 -22.42
C TYR A 226 -0.55 5.93 -22.62
N LEU A 227 -1.02 6.51 -23.74
CA LEU A 227 -2.36 6.26 -24.26
C LEU A 227 -2.25 5.41 -25.51
N LEU A 228 -2.85 4.24 -25.48
CA LEU A 228 -2.96 3.32 -26.59
C LEU A 228 -4.35 3.45 -27.21
N SER A 229 -4.45 3.72 -28.50
CA SER A 229 -5.72 3.84 -29.23
C SER A 229 -5.74 2.87 -30.41
N PRO A 230 -6.86 2.20 -30.72
CA PRO A 230 -6.94 1.33 -31.88
C PRO A 230 -6.44 2.05 -33.13
N ALA A 231 -5.47 1.45 -33.81
CA ALA A 231 -5.08 1.93 -35.15
C ALA A 231 -6.16 1.50 -36.10
N ALA A 232 -6.94 2.45 -36.64
CA ALA A 232 -7.93 2.17 -37.63
C ALA A 232 -7.27 1.35 -38.78
N GLY A 233 -7.78 0.17 -39.04
CA GLY A 233 -7.28 -0.69 -40.07
C GLY A 233 -7.41 0.02 -41.43
N LEU A 234 -6.35 0.04 -42.16
CA LEU A 234 -6.41 -0.08 -43.60
C LEU A 234 -6.90 -1.52 -43.92
N GLU A 235 -8.14 -1.83 -43.64
CA GLU A 235 -8.81 -2.87 -44.39
C GLU A 235 -8.94 -2.33 -45.84
N ARG A 236 -7.95 -2.69 -46.60
CA ARG A 236 -8.06 -2.55 -48.03
C ARG A 236 -9.27 -3.31 -48.53
N ALA A 237 -10.14 -2.59 -49.11
CA ALA A 237 -10.86 -3.05 -50.27
C ALA A 237 -9.91 -3.78 -51.25
N SER A 238 -9.79 -5.09 -51.12
CA SER A 238 -9.34 -6.00 -52.14
C SER A 238 -10.49 -6.97 -52.39
N GLY A 239 -11.38 -6.54 -53.26
CA GLY A 239 -12.52 -7.36 -53.64
C GLY A 239 -13.31 -6.63 -54.70
N GLY A 240 -12.77 -6.57 -55.90
CA GLY A 240 -13.49 -6.08 -57.05
C GLY A 240 -12.74 -6.45 -58.29
N GLN A 241 -12.91 -7.65 -58.79
CA GLN A 241 -13.09 -8.01 -60.21
C GLN A 241 -13.72 -9.39 -60.27
#